data_12fff14797339fd2932f05a762aa9083
#
_entry.id   12fff14797339fd2932f05a762aa9083
#
_cell.length_a   1.000
_cell.length_b   1.000
_cell.length_c   1.000
_cell.angle_alpha   90.00
_cell.angle_beta   90.00
_cell.angle_gamma   90.00
#
_symmetry.space_group_name_H-M   'P 1'
#
loop_
_entity.id
_entity.type
_entity.pdbx_description
1 polymer ?
#
loop_
_entity_poly.entity_id
_entity_poly.type
_entity_poly.pdbx_seq_one_letter_code
_entity_poly.pdbx_strand_id
1 'polypeptide(L)'
;MSTLTVIEYVSVDGVAQAPGHAGEDTDGGFAHGGWAGPQLADHREYGTTLYQNAGAFIFGRRTYELWQPHWSAVTDPGDRIAAALNDRPKHVVSTTLTEVT
;
A
#
# COMPACT_ATOMS: atom_id res chain seq x y z
N MET A 1 7.24 3.45 23.80
CA MET A 1 8.12 2.63 22.93
C MET A 1 7.61 2.70 21.49
N SER A 2 8.51 2.92 20.57
CA SER A 2 8.18 2.96 19.15
C SER A 2 8.29 1.59 18.52
N THR A 3 7.36 1.24 17.64
CA THR A 3 7.32 -0.04 16.94
C THR A 3 7.27 0.21 15.43
N LEU A 4 8.11 -0.49 14.68
CA LEU A 4 8.06 -0.52 13.22
C LEU A 4 7.43 -1.82 12.77
N THR A 5 6.33 -1.73 12.02
CA THR A 5 5.64 -2.89 11.45
C THR A 5 5.81 -2.86 9.94
N VAL A 6 6.25 -3.98 9.37
CA VAL A 6 6.38 -4.14 7.91
C VAL A 6 5.23 -5.00 7.41
N ILE A 7 4.54 -4.50 6.37
CA ILE A 7 3.43 -5.21 5.73
C ILE A 7 3.83 -5.49 4.29
N GLU A 8 3.80 -6.76 3.90
CA GLU A 8 4.13 -7.18 2.54
C GLU A 8 3.24 -8.35 2.12
N TYR A 9 2.67 -8.26 0.93
CA TYR A 9 1.97 -9.38 0.32
C TYR A 9 2.96 -10.15 -0.53
N VAL A 10 3.11 -11.45 -0.24
CA VAL A 10 4.07 -12.30 -0.92
C VAL A 10 3.44 -13.67 -1.17
N SER A 11 3.70 -14.23 -2.36
CA SER A 11 3.26 -15.58 -2.68
C SER A 11 4.15 -16.63 -1.99
N VAL A 12 3.71 -17.90 -2.02
CA VAL A 12 4.47 -18.99 -1.39
C VAL A 12 5.85 -19.15 -2.01
N ASP A 13 5.99 -18.85 -3.28
CA ASP A 13 7.27 -18.91 -4.01
C ASP A 13 8.04 -17.57 -4.01
N GLY A 14 7.62 -16.61 -3.17
CA GLY A 14 8.39 -15.40 -2.92
C GLY A 14 8.10 -14.23 -3.85
N VAL A 15 7.03 -14.27 -4.64
CA VAL A 15 6.67 -13.16 -5.52
C VAL A 15 5.93 -12.09 -4.73
N ALA A 16 6.45 -10.87 -4.77
CA ALA A 16 5.84 -9.70 -4.11
C ALA A 16 5.35 -8.65 -5.11
N GLN A 17 5.68 -8.79 -6.39
CA GLN A 17 5.37 -7.78 -7.41
C GLN A 17 3.88 -7.77 -7.77
N ALA A 18 3.30 -6.59 -7.84
CA ALA A 18 1.95 -6.34 -8.37
C ALA A 18 0.85 -7.25 -7.82
N PRO A 19 0.69 -7.38 -6.49
CA PRO A 19 -0.33 -8.27 -5.94
C PRO A 19 -1.76 -7.81 -6.17
N GLY A 20 -2.00 -6.51 -6.28
CA GLY A 20 -3.34 -5.92 -6.22
C GLY A 20 -4.14 -5.98 -7.52
N HIS A 21 -3.54 -5.62 -8.65
CA HIS A 21 -4.23 -5.68 -9.94
C HIS A 21 -3.23 -5.88 -11.09
N ALA A 22 -3.78 -6.26 -12.26
CA ALA A 22 -2.99 -6.72 -13.39
C ALA A 22 -1.99 -5.69 -13.93
N GLY A 23 -2.33 -4.41 -13.89
CA GLY A 23 -1.48 -3.32 -14.37
C GLY A 23 -0.67 -2.61 -13.30
N GLU A 24 -0.67 -3.12 -12.06
CA GLU A 24 -0.06 -2.42 -10.93
C GLU A 24 1.44 -2.20 -11.10
N ASP A 25 2.16 -3.23 -11.51
CA ASP A 25 3.59 -3.18 -11.75
C ASP A 25 3.97 -4.20 -12.81
N THR A 26 4.27 -3.73 -14.02
CA THR A 26 4.68 -4.59 -15.12
C THR A 26 6.18 -4.53 -15.38
N ASP A 27 6.96 -3.99 -14.45
CA ASP A 27 8.40 -3.85 -14.56
C ASP A 27 9.06 -5.20 -14.84
N GLY A 28 10.05 -5.22 -15.73
CA GLY A 28 10.71 -6.45 -16.16
C GLY A 28 9.84 -7.38 -16.99
N GLY A 29 8.71 -6.91 -17.52
CA GLY A 29 7.80 -7.72 -18.33
C GLY A 29 6.90 -8.64 -17.51
N PHE A 30 6.69 -8.35 -16.24
CA PHE A 30 5.87 -9.17 -15.36
C PHE A 30 4.40 -9.18 -15.82
N ALA A 31 3.87 -10.37 -16.11
CA ALA A 31 2.55 -10.56 -16.71
C ALA A 31 1.51 -11.13 -15.74
N HIS A 32 1.86 -11.34 -14.48
CA HIS A 32 0.98 -12.00 -13.49
C HIS A 32 0.40 -11.05 -12.44
N GLY A 33 0.29 -9.76 -12.76
CA GLY A 33 -0.28 -8.78 -11.85
C GLY A 33 -1.69 -9.14 -11.39
N GLY A 34 -2.04 -8.74 -10.17
CA GLY A 34 -3.34 -9.03 -9.59
C GLY A 34 -3.48 -10.42 -8.98
N TRP A 35 -2.40 -11.14 -8.81
CA TRP A 35 -2.44 -12.52 -8.32
C TRP A 35 -3.01 -12.66 -6.90
N ALA A 36 -2.90 -11.64 -6.06
CA ALA A 36 -3.44 -11.67 -4.70
C ALA A 36 -4.89 -11.16 -4.61
N GLY A 37 -5.44 -10.61 -5.70
CA GLY A 37 -6.76 -10.00 -5.72
C GLY A 37 -7.85 -10.82 -5.06
N PRO A 38 -8.01 -12.11 -5.40
CA PRO A 38 -9.07 -12.93 -4.81
C PRO A 38 -8.97 -13.12 -3.30
N GLN A 39 -7.76 -13.02 -2.73
CA GLN A 39 -7.51 -13.20 -1.30
C GLN A 39 -7.53 -11.90 -0.52
N LEU A 40 -7.42 -10.75 -1.17
CA LEU A 40 -7.34 -9.46 -0.49
C LEU A 40 -8.59 -9.15 0.33
N ALA A 41 -9.76 -9.57 -0.15
CA ALA A 41 -11.01 -9.36 0.58
C ALA A 41 -11.00 -10.06 1.95
N ASP A 42 -10.41 -11.25 2.03
CA ASP A 42 -10.35 -12.02 3.27
C ASP A 42 -9.42 -11.38 4.31
N HIS A 43 -8.45 -10.59 3.86
CA HIS A 43 -7.49 -9.91 4.72
C HIS A 43 -7.86 -8.47 5.05
N ARG A 44 -8.95 -7.97 4.50
CA ARG A 44 -9.32 -6.56 4.60
C ARG A 44 -9.50 -6.09 6.04
N GLU A 45 -10.16 -6.88 6.87
CA GLU A 45 -10.39 -6.51 8.27
C GLU A 45 -9.08 -6.43 9.05
N TYR A 46 -8.21 -7.43 8.89
CA TYR A 46 -6.90 -7.44 9.53
C TYR A 46 -6.04 -6.27 9.07
N GLY A 47 -6.00 -6.04 7.76
CA GLY A 47 -5.29 -4.90 7.17
C GLY A 47 -5.81 -3.57 7.69
N THR A 48 -7.13 -3.42 7.76
CA THR A 48 -7.76 -2.20 8.29
C THR A 48 -7.30 -1.92 9.71
N THR A 49 -7.25 -2.93 10.58
CA THR A 49 -6.78 -2.77 11.96
C THR A 49 -5.32 -2.29 11.99
N LEU A 50 -4.45 -2.87 11.18
CA LEU A 50 -3.04 -2.45 11.10
C LEU A 50 -2.90 -0.99 10.69
N TYR A 51 -3.63 -0.58 9.65
CA TYR A 51 -3.55 0.81 9.15
C TYR A 51 -4.13 1.80 10.16
N GLN A 52 -5.24 1.48 10.80
CA GLN A 52 -5.86 2.37 11.79
C GLN A 52 -4.97 2.58 13.02
N ASN A 53 -4.21 1.57 13.41
CA ASN A 53 -3.33 1.64 14.59
C ASN A 53 -1.99 2.29 14.29
N ALA A 54 -1.67 2.55 13.03
CA ALA A 54 -0.42 3.20 12.66
C ALA A 54 -0.48 4.70 12.98
N GLY A 55 0.59 5.23 13.55
CA GLY A 55 0.73 6.67 13.79
C GLY A 55 1.32 7.42 12.61
N ALA A 56 2.02 6.72 11.74
CA ALA A 56 2.63 7.26 10.53
C ALA A 56 2.93 6.13 9.56
N PHE A 57 3.16 6.47 8.30
CA PHE A 57 3.50 5.50 7.26
C PHE A 57 4.85 5.82 6.64
N ILE A 58 5.59 4.78 6.24
CA ILE A 58 6.83 4.93 5.49
C ILE A 58 6.72 4.08 4.21
N PHE A 59 7.07 4.68 3.08
CA PHE A 59 6.98 4.05 1.77
C PHE A 59 8.28 4.21 1.00
N GLY A 60 8.57 3.25 0.12
CA GLY A 60 9.46 3.50 -0.99
C GLY A 60 8.78 4.41 -2.01
N ARG A 61 9.59 5.05 -2.88
CA ARG A 61 9.07 6.01 -3.87
C ARG A 61 8.02 5.39 -4.80
N ARG A 62 8.28 4.19 -5.32
CA ARG A 62 7.35 3.54 -6.28
C ARG A 62 6.00 3.23 -5.65
N THR A 63 5.99 2.70 -4.45
CA THR A 63 4.75 2.42 -3.73
C THR A 63 3.98 3.71 -3.46
N TYR A 64 4.67 4.76 -3.02
CA TYR A 64 4.03 6.04 -2.78
C TYR A 64 3.41 6.62 -4.07
N GLU A 65 4.14 6.61 -5.17
CA GLU A 65 3.65 7.14 -6.46
C GLU A 65 2.44 6.35 -6.99
N LEU A 66 2.39 5.04 -6.71
CA LEU A 66 1.27 4.19 -7.08
C LEU A 66 0.04 4.43 -6.18
N TRP A 67 0.26 4.55 -4.89
CA TRP A 67 -0.81 4.60 -3.90
C TRP A 67 -1.43 5.98 -3.72
N GLN A 68 -0.64 7.03 -3.81
CA GLN A 68 -1.11 8.38 -3.52
C GLN A 68 -2.28 8.81 -4.41
N PRO A 69 -2.25 8.65 -5.75
CA PRO A 69 -3.39 9.01 -6.58
C PRO A 69 -4.64 8.19 -6.31
N HIS A 70 -4.46 6.91 -5.99
CA HIS A 70 -5.59 6.02 -5.73
C HIS A 70 -6.25 6.33 -4.38
N TRP A 71 -5.46 6.29 -3.31
CA TRP A 71 -6.02 6.42 -1.97
C TRP A 71 -6.47 7.85 -1.65
N SER A 72 -5.80 8.87 -2.20
CA SER A 72 -6.23 10.26 -1.99
C SER A 72 -7.55 10.57 -2.69
N ALA A 73 -7.92 9.81 -3.71
CA ALA A 73 -9.19 9.96 -4.41
C ALA A 73 -10.35 9.24 -3.69
N VAL A 74 -10.06 8.35 -2.75
CA VAL A 74 -11.09 7.64 -1.98
C VAL A 74 -11.56 8.54 -0.83
N THR A 75 -12.78 9.03 -0.93
CA THR A 75 -13.36 9.96 0.05
C THR A 75 -14.48 9.34 0.88
N ASP A 76 -14.79 8.07 0.67
CA ASP A 76 -15.81 7.34 1.42
C ASP A 76 -15.40 7.23 2.90
N PRO A 77 -16.15 7.83 3.84
CA PRO A 77 -15.81 7.72 5.26
C PRO A 77 -15.91 6.30 5.80
N GLY A 78 -16.56 5.39 5.09
CA GLY A 78 -16.60 3.97 5.44
C GLY A 78 -15.31 3.22 5.10
N ASP A 79 -14.45 3.78 4.26
CA ASP A 79 -13.15 3.18 3.95
C ASP A 79 -12.10 3.63 4.98
N ARG A 80 -11.90 2.80 6.00
CA ARG A 80 -11.00 3.12 7.10
C ARG A 80 -9.53 3.08 6.72
N ILE A 81 -9.17 2.29 5.71
CA ILE A 81 -7.79 2.25 5.20
C ILE A 81 -7.47 3.58 4.53
N ALA A 82 -8.35 4.05 3.64
CA ALA A 82 -8.18 5.35 2.97
C ALA A 82 -8.13 6.49 3.99
N ALA A 83 -9.00 6.47 4.99
CA ALA A 83 -9.03 7.50 6.03
C ALA A 83 -7.70 7.56 6.79
N ALA A 84 -7.15 6.40 7.17
CA ALA A 84 -5.86 6.35 7.87
C ALA A 84 -4.71 6.85 6.98
N LEU A 85 -4.66 6.39 5.72
CA LEU A 85 -3.60 6.77 4.79
C LEU A 85 -3.62 8.27 4.48
N ASN A 86 -4.81 8.87 4.39
CA ASN A 86 -4.95 10.29 4.07
C ASN A 86 -4.73 11.21 5.28
N ASP A 87 -4.93 10.71 6.49
CA ASP A 87 -4.88 11.51 7.72
C ASP A 87 -3.50 11.54 8.37
N ARG A 88 -2.75 10.44 8.33
CA ARG A 88 -1.50 10.32 9.09
C ARG A 88 -0.29 10.80 8.29
N PRO A 89 0.80 11.21 8.99
CA PRO A 89 2.04 11.60 8.33
C PRO A 89 2.60 10.47 7.48
N LYS A 90 3.16 10.85 6.32
CA LYS A 90 3.78 9.92 5.38
C LYS A 90 5.24 10.30 5.16
N HIS A 91 6.11 9.30 5.17
CA HIS A 91 7.53 9.46 4.91
C HIS A 91 7.89 8.62 3.69
N VAL A 92 8.61 9.19 2.74
CA VAL A 92 8.97 8.50 1.51
C VAL A 92 10.48 8.48 1.35
N VAL A 93 11.04 7.30 1.16
CA VAL A 93 12.46 7.14 0.88
C VAL A 93 12.68 7.41 -0.61
N SER A 94 13.32 8.53 -0.94
CA SER A 94 13.54 8.95 -2.31
C SER A 94 14.68 9.94 -2.40
N THR A 95 15.39 9.95 -3.54
CA THR A 95 16.40 10.95 -3.86
C THR A 95 15.89 12.04 -4.80
N THR A 96 14.68 11.92 -5.32
CA THR A 96 14.13 12.81 -6.35
C THR A 96 12.88 13.57 -5.93
N LEU A 97 12.08 13.02 -5.00
CA LEU A 97 10.88 13.70 -4.53
C LEU A 97 11.23 14.85 -3.59
N THR A 98 10.57 15.98 -3.77
CA THR A 98 10.74 17.17 -2.94
C THR A 98 9.52 17.45 -2.09
N GLU A 99 8.39 16.80 -2.35
CA GLU A 99 7.14 17.05 -1.65
C GLU A 99 6.34 15.74 -1.53
N VAL A 100 5.74 15.53 -0.36
CA VAL A 100 4.91 14.36 -0.02
C VAL A 100 3.61 14.85 0.60
N THR A 101 2.48 14.33 0.08
CA THR A 101 1.15 14.70 0.58
C THR A 101 0.40 13.53 1.22
#